data_fe7f6e2ca92187806fe879efd64c3bcf
#
_entry.id   fe7f6e2ca92187806fe879efd64c3bcf
#
_cell.length_a   1.000
_cell.length_b   1.000
_cell.length_c   1.000
_cell.angle_alpha   90.00
_cell.angle_beta   90.00
_cell.angle_gamma   90.00
#
_symmetry.space_group_name_H-M   'P 1'
#
loop_
_entity.id
_entity.type
_entity.pdbx_description
1 polymer ?
#
loop_
_entity_poly.entity_id
_entity_poly.type
_entity_poly.pdbx_seq_one_letter_code
_entity_poly.pdbx_strand_id
1 'polypeptide(L)'
;MSTYYYLTEYVPVRFSATYEQKQARQTVYNFKDGMYNESLMNKFTGAINNIGRSNTMVCFIPASSNDRTQKRFGRLSSYINSHSNWTADLNAIRRTQDSLPGHVYGKSSNPAGDFVIDSSVRGKNIILIDDVITRGQT
;
A
#
# COMPACT_ATOMS: atom_id res chain seq x y z
N MET A 1 -9.19 16.77 2.12
CA MET A 1 -7.75 16.75 2.45
C MET A 1 -7.35 15.36 2.88
N SER A 2 -6.24 14.86 2.36
CA SER A 2 -5.71 13.56 2.74
C SER A 2 -4.80 13.68 3.95
N THR A 3 -4.90 12.70 4.85
CA THR A 3 -4.02 12.61 6.01
C THR A 3 -3.16 11.35 5.84
N TYR A 4 -1.87 11.49 6.11
CA TYR A 4 -0.92 10.40 5.96
C TYR A 4 -0.54 9.84 7.32
N TYR A 5 -0.50 8.51 7.39
CA TYR A 5 -0.07 7.77 8.56
C TYR A 5 1.03 6.80 8.14
N TYR A 6 2.01 6.56 8.99
CA TYR A 6 3.07 5.60 8.67
C TYR A 6 3.38 4.75 9.90
N LEU A 7 3.78 3.50 9.63
CA LEU A 7 4.15 2.56 10.69
C LEU A 7 5.62 2.69 11.07
N THR A 8 6.46 3.10 10.12
CA THR A 8 7.88 3.30 10.35
C THR A 8 8.41 4.33 9.36
N GLU A 9 9.40 5.09 9.80
CA GLU A 9 10.04 6.08 8.94
C GLU A 9 10.96 5.39 7.95
N TYR A 10 10.93 5.84 6.71
CA TYR A 10 11.77 5.31 5.64
C TYR A 10 12.76 6.37 5.16
N VAL A 11 14.03 5.98 5.11
CA VAL A 11 15.09 6.83 4.58
C VAL A 11 15.64 6.20 3.30
N PRO A 12 15.61 6.93 2.16
CA PRO A 12 16.13 6.41 0.91
C PRO A 12 17.58 5.95 1.01
N VAL A 13 17.95 4.95 0.21
CA VAL A 13 19.27 4.32 0.27
C VAL A 13 20.42 5.32 0.05
N ARG A 14 20.19 6.35 -0.77
CA ARG A 14 21.20 7.35 -1.10
C ARG A 14 21.62 8.23 0.08
N PHE A 15 20.90 8.18 1.19
CA PHE A 15 21.22 8.97 2.38
C PHE A 15 21.83 8.09 3.45
N SER A 16 22.70 8.69 4.27
CA SER A 16 23.18 8.02 5.47
C SER A 16 22.02 7.69 6.39
N ALA A 17 22.12 6.58 7.10
CA ALA A 17 21.04 6.14 7.95
C ALA A 17 21.57 5.55 9.25
N THR A 18 20.83 5.78 10.35
CA THR A 18 21.08 5.12 11.62
C THR A 18 20.75 3.63 11.51
N TYR A 19 21.08 2.85 12.57
CA TYR A 19 20.75 1.45 12.61
C TYR A 19 19.23 1.24 12.49
N GLU A 20 18.45 2.02 13.23
CA GLU A 20 16.99 1.93 13.21
C GLU A 20 16.42 2.27 11.83
N GLN A 21 16.99 3.26 11.15
CA GLN A 21 16.57 3.64 9.81
C GLN A 21 16.88 2.54 8.79
N LYS A 22 18.03 1.87 8.95
CA LYS A 22 18.37 0.73 8.09
C LYS A 22 17.42 -0.44 8.31
N GLN A 23 17.01 -0.67 9.55
CA GLN A 23 16.01 -1.69 9.86
C GLN A 23 14.66 -1.36 9.21
N ALA A 24 14.24 -0.10 9.29
CA ALA A 24 13.01 0.34 8.66
C ALA A 24 13.07 0.16 7.14
N ARG A 25 14.21 0.47 6.54
CA ARG A 25 14.43 0.30 5.10
C ARG A 25 14.31 -1.18 4.69
N GLN A 26 14.88 -2.07 5.48
CA GLN A 26 14.78 -3.50 5.21
C GLN A 26 13.33 -3.99 5.35
N THR A 27 12.60 -3.48 6.32
CA THR A 27 11.19 -3.81 6.51
C THR A 27 10.39 -3.43 5.27
N VAL A 28 10.64 -2.26 4.68
CA VAL A 28 9.96 -1.82 3.46
C VAL A 28 10.30 -2.74 2.29
N TYR A 29 11.57 -3.09 2.12
CA TYR A 29 11.98 -3.99 1.04
C TYR A 29 11.30 -5.35 1.19
N ASN A 30 11.28 -5.90 2.39
CA ASN A 30 10.61 -7.17 2.64
C ASN A 30 9.12 -7.07 2.37
N PHE A 31 8.51 -5.97 2.78
CA PHE A 31 7.08 -5.75 2.56
C PHE A 31 6.75 -5.73 1.07
N LYS A 32 7.57 -5.07 0.26
CA LYS A 32 7.37 -5.03 -1.20
C LYS A 32 7.37 -6.42 -1.82
N ASP A 33 8.13 -7.33 -1.25
CA ASP A 33 8.21 -8.71 -1.73
C ASP A 33 7.21 -9.66 -1.07
N GLY A 34 6.31 -9.12 -0.25
CA GLY A 34 5.34 -9.93 0.47
C GLY A 34 5.93 -10.70 1.65
N MET A 35 7.13 -10.35 2.08
CA MET A 35 7.86 -11.01 3.15
C MET A 35 7.66 -10.26 4.46
N TYR A 36 6.54 -10.49 5.10
CA TYR A 36 6.23 -9.88 6.40
C TYR A 36 5.46 -10.86 7.27
N ASN A 37 5.50 -10.61 8.57
CA ASN A 37 4.92 -11.51 9.56
C ASN A 37 3.59 -10.96 10.10
N GLU A 38 2.97 -11.77 10.96
CA GLU A 38 1.71 -11.41 11.59
C GLU A 38 1.84 -10.16 12.44
N SER A 39 2.99 -9.93 13.07
CA SER A 39 3.21 -8.73 13.88
C SER A 39 3.01 -7.46 13.05
N LEU A 40 3.54 -7.43 11.82
CA LEU A 40 3.35 -6.30 10.93
C LEU A 40 1.89 -6.15 10.52
N MET A 41 1.23 -7.27 10.21
CA MET A 41 -0.19 -7.24 9.85
C MET A 41 -1.05 -6.74 11.00
N ASN A 42 -0.70 -7.10 12.23
CA ASN A 42 -1.37 -6.57 13.42
C ASN A 42 -1.19 -5.06 13.55
N LYS A 43 -0.01 -4.55 13.22
CA LYS A 43 0.23 -3.09 13.27
C LYS A 43 -0.66 -2.36 12.28
N PHE A 44 -0.81 -2.88 11.07
CA PHE A 44 -1.73 -2.31 10.09
C PHE A 44 -3.16 -2.34 10.60
N THR A 45 -3.60 -3.48 11.12
CA THR A 45 -4.97 -3.62 11.63
C THR A 45 -5.23 -2.67 12.80
N GLY A 46 -4.26 -2.53 13.70
CA GLY A 46 -4.36 -1.59 14.82
C GLY A 46 -4.46 -0.15 14.34
N ALA A 47 -3.66 0.23 13.36
CA ALA A 47 -3.72 1.58 12.79
C ALA A 47 -5.08 1.83 12.13
N ILE A 48 -5.59 0.86 11.38
CA ILE A 48 -6.91 0.98 10.75
C ILE A 48 -7.99 1.13 11.81
N ASN A 49 -7.91 0.38 12.91
CA ASN A 49 -8.88 0.51 14.02
C ASN A 49 -8.89 1.90 14.62
N ASN A 50 -7.73 2.56 14.64
CA ASN A 50 -7.62 3.90 15.23
C ASN A 50 -8.18 5.00 14.32
N ILE A 51 -8.11 4.82 12.99
CA ILE A 51 -8.50 5.87 12.05
C ILE A 51 -9.77 5.55 11.29
N GLY A 52 -10.23 4.31 11.30
CA GLY A 52 -11.41 3.88 10.57
C GLY A 52 -12.68 4.47 11.15
N ARG A 53 -13.61 4.80 10.25
CA ARG A 53 -14.93 5.31 10.59
C ARG A 53 -15.98 4.36 10.03
N SER A 54 -17.24 4.62 10.37
CA SER A 54 -18.33 3.87 9.74
C SER A 54 -18.23 4.01 8.22
N ASN A 55 -18.62 2.96 7.52
CA ASN A 55 -18.59 2.92 6.06
C ASN A 55 -17.18 3.11 5.47
N THR A 56 -16.19 2.55 6.15
CA THR A 56 -14.78 2.59 5.69
C THR A 56 -14.43 1.31 4.94
N MET A 57 -13.69 1.48 3.85
CA MET A 57 -13.16 0.39 3.05
C MET A 57 -11.65 0.57 2.93
N VAL A 58 -10.91 -0.53 3.05
CA VAL A 58 -9.45 -0.53 2.93
C VAL A 58 -9.08 -0.93 1.52
N CYS A 59 -8.32 -0.08 0.87
CA CYS A 59 -7.83 -0.31 -0.49
C CYS A 59 -6.31 -0.23 -0.51
N PHE A 60 -5.73 -0.63 -1.62
CA PHE A 60 -4.28 -0.75 -1.75
C PHE A 60 -3.83 -0.05 -3.02
N ILE A 61 -2.72 0.69 -2.92
CA ILE A 61 -2.10 1.28 -4.10
C ILE A 61 -1.40 0.16 -4.87
N PRO A 62 -1.79 -0.11 -6.12
CA PRO A 62 -1.24 -1.24 -6.86
C PRO A 62 0.25 -1.10 -7.12
N ALA A 63 0.94 -2.23 -7.12
CA ALA A 63 2.32 -2.33 -7.56
C ALA A 63 2.40 -2.20 -9.09
N SER A 64 3.56 -2.48 -9.68
CA SER A 64 3.75 -2.34 -11.12
C SER A 64 2.93 -3.32 -11.96
N SER A 65 2.46 -4.40 -11.35
CA SER A 65 1.57 -5.37 -11.98
C SER A 65 0.57 -5.89 -10.97
N ASN A 66 -0.53 -6.46 -11.46
CA ASN A 66 -1.53 -7.04 -10.58
C ASN A 66 -0.98 -8.27 -9.84
N ASP A 67 -0.08 -9.03 -10.46
CA ASP A 67 0.58 -10.14 -9.80
C ASP A 67 1.45 -9.67 -8.63
N ARG A 68 2.18 -8.58 -8.82
CA ARG A 68 3.00 -7.99 -7.75
C ARG A 68 2.13 -7.41 -6.65
N THR A 69 1.01 -6.83 -6.99
CA THR A 69 0.04 -6.32 -6.01
C THR A 69 -0.46 -7.46 -5.13
N GLN A 70 -0.81 -8.58 -5.73
CA GLN A 70 -1.26 -9.76 -4.99
C GLN A 70 -0.16 -10.30 -4.08
N LYS A 71 1.07 -10.35 -4.59
CA LYS A 71 2.21 -10.82 -3.80
C LYS A 71 2.48 -9.91 -2.61
N ARG A 72 2.40 -8.59 -2.82
CA ARG A 72 2.68 -7.59 -1.78
C ARG A 72 1.60 -7.54 -0.73
N PHE A 73 0.34 -7.48 -1.14
CA PHE A 73 -0.77 -7.14 -0.25
C PHE A 73 -1.77 -8.28 -0.01
N GLY A 74 -1.64 -9.40 -0.72
CA GLY A 74 -2.66 -10.45 -0.66
C GLY A 74 -2.87 -10.99 0.75
N ARG A 75 -1.78 -11.29 1.45
CA ARG A 75 -1.88 -11.81 2.82
C ARG A 75 -2.42 -10.76 3.78
N LEU A 76 -1.99 -9.50 3.62
CA LEU A 76 -2.48 -8.42 4.47
C LEU A 76 -3.97 -8.19 4.25
N SER A 77 -4.44 -8.19 3.01
CA SER A 77 -5.85 -8.04 2.69
C SER A 77 -6.67 -9.15 3.37
N SER A 78 -6.24 -10.39 3.23
CA SER A 78 -6.92 -11.53 3.86
C SER A 78 -6.91 -11.43 5.37
N TYR A 79 -5.79 -10.99 5.94
CA TYR A 79 -5.66 -10.83 7.39
C TYR A 79 -6.64 -9.78 7.92
N ILE A 80 -6.74 -8.63 7.24
CA ILE A 80 -7.67 -7.57 7.65
C ILE A 80 -9.11 -8.09 7.61
N ASN A 81 -9.48 -8.80 6.55
CA ASN A 81 -10.84 -9.34 6.42
C ASN A 81 -11.17 -10.39 7.48
N SER A 82 -10.19 -11.19 7.90
CA SER A 82 -10.43 -12.28 8.85
C SER A 82 -10.23 -11.89 10.31
N HIS A 83 -9.45 -10.84 10.59
CA HIS A 83 -9.08 -10.46 11.96
C HIS A 83 -9.63 -9.10 12.37
N SER A 84 -10.51 -8.52 11.57
CA SER A 84 -11.14 -7.24 11.90
C SER A 84 -12.53 -7.17 11.28
N ASN A 85 -13.27 -6.12 11.66
CA ASN A 85 -14.58 -5.85 11.08
C ASN A 85 -14.48 -4.99 9.80
N TRP A 86 -13.27 -4.64 9.39
CA TRP A 86 -13.06 -3.82 8.20
C TRP A 86 -13.06 -4.69 6.95
N THR A 87 -13.54 -4.11 5.85
CA THR A 87 -13.46 -4.76 4.55
C THR A 87 -12.26 -4.24 3.80
N ALA A 88 -11.37 -5.15 3.40
CA ALA A 88 -10.24 -4.85 2.55
C ALA A 88 -10.47 -5.50 1.19
N ASP A 89 -10.34 -4.71 0.12
CA ASP A 89 -10.55 -5.20 -1.23
C ASP A 89 -9.31 -4.90 -2.07
N LEU A 90 -8.58 -5.96 -2.38
CA LEU A 90 -7.37 -5.87 -3.17
C LEU A 90 -7.64 -5.45 -4.62
N ASN A 91 -8.84 -5.71 -5.11
CA ASN A 91 -9.22 -5.46 -6.50
C ASN A 91 -9.99 -4.16 -6.71
N ALA A 92 -10.24 -3.40 -5.64
CA ALA A 92 -10.98 -2.15 -5.76
C ALA A 92 -10.22 -1.13 -6.60
N ILE A 93 -8.90 -1.14 -6.52
CA ILE A 93 -8.03 -0.34 -7.38
C ILE A 93 -7.06 -1.32 -8.03
N ARG A 94 -7.05 -1.35 -9.35
CA ARG A 94 -6.17 -2.27 -10.08
C ARG A 94 -5.63 -1.60 -11.32
N ARG A 95 -4.56 -2.17 -11.87
CA ARG A 95 -4.00 -1.66 -13.11
C ARG A 95 -4.75 -2.23 -14.29
N THR A 96 -4.91 -1.39 -15.30
CA THR A 96 -5.48 -1.82 -16.58
C THR A 96 -4.49 -2.69 -17.35
N GLN A 97 -3.20 -2.42 -17.16
CA GLN A 97 -2.12 -3.20 -17.77
C GLN A 97 -0.89 -3.10 -16.88
N ASP A 98 0.01 -4.06 -16.99
CA ASP A 98 1.27 -4.01 -16.26
C ASP A 98 2.10 -2.85 -16.77
N SER A 99 2.73 -2.12 -15.83
CA SER A 99 3.67 -1.08 -16.19
C SER A 99 5.09 -1.58 -16.01
N LEU A 100 5.98 -1.14 -16.90
CA LEU A 100 7.39 -1.39 -16.74
C LEU A 100 7.98 -0.31 -15.82
N PRO A 101 9.15 -0.59 -15.20
CA PRO A 101 9.83 0.43 -14.42
C PRO A 101 9.98 1.71 -15.23
N GLY A 102 9.61 2.84 -14.65
CA GLY A 102 9.54 4.10 -15.38
C GLY A 102 10.84 4.52 -16.04
N HIS A 103 11.97 4.11 -15.49
CA HIS A 103 13.27 4.47 -16.04
C HIS A 103 13.59 3.76 -17.36
N VAL A 104 12.83 2.74 -17.74
CA VAL A 104 13.08 1.97 -18.95
C VAL A 104 12.68 2.77 -20.21
N TYR A 105 11.67 3.60 -20.11
CA TYR A 105 11.12 4.30 -21.26
C TYR A 105 11.33 5.80 -21.29
N GLY A 106 11.83 6.39 -20.24
CA GLY A 106 12.07 7.81 -20.18
C GLY A 106 10.84 8.70 -20.27
N LYS A 107 9.67 8.14 -20.49
CA LYS A 107 8.41 8.87 -20.50
C LYS A 107 7.42 8.14 -19.63
N SER A 108 6.84 8.84 -18.70
CA SER A 108 5.76 8.29 -17.90
C SER A 108 4.46 8.42 -18.69
N SER A 109 3.75 7.33 -18.83
CA SER A 109 2.34 7.40 -19.08
C SER A 109 1.69 8.11 -17.88
N ASN A 110 0.53 8.73 -18.09
CA ASN A 110 -0.20 9.35 -17.00
C ASN A 110 -0.59 8.26 -16.00
N PRO A 111 -0.05 8.25 -14.76
CA PRO A 111 -0.34 7.19 -13.81
C PRO A 111 -1.84 7.02 -13.54
N ALA A 112 -2.60 8.12 -13.57
CA ALA A 112 -4.04 8.05 -13.34
C ALA A 112 -4.77 7.28 -14.44
N GLY A 113 -4.24 7.27 -15.66
CA GLY A 113 -4.83 6.53 -16.78
C GLY A 113 -4.58 5.03 -16.72
N ASP A 114 -3.65 4.59 -15.87
CA ASP A 114 -3.28 3.19 -15.77
C ASP A 114 -4.10 2.43 -14.73
N PHE A 115 -4.98 3.10 -14.01
CA PHE A 115 -5.75 2.52 -12.93
C PHE A 115 -7.23 2.45 -13.26
N VAL A 116 -7.86 1.40 -12.77
CA VAL A 116 -9.32 1.26 -12.74
C VAL A 116 -9.76 1.22 -11.29
N ILE A 117 -10.72 2.05 -10.93
CA ILE A 117 -11.28 2.10 -9.59
C ILE A 117 -12.69 1.52 -9.66
N ASP A 118 -12.94 0.48 -8.85
CA ASP A 118 -14.23 -0.17 -8.82
C ASP A 118 -15.30 0.77 -8.25
N SER A 119 -16.52 0.67 -8.78
CA SER A 119 -17.65 1.45 -8.30
C SER A 119 -18.03 1.15 -6.85
N SER A 120 -17.60 0.00 -6.31
CA SER A 120 -17.84 -0.37 -4.91
C SER A 120 -17.28 0.64 -3.91
N VAL A 121 -16.32 1.49 -4.32
CA VAL A 121 -15.73 2.51 -3.43
C VAL A 121 -16.61 3.74 -3.27
N ARG A 122 -17.63 3.90 -4.11
CA ARG A 122 -18.48 5.10 -4.07
C ARG A 122 -19.19 5.24 -2.74
N GLY A 123 -19.16 6.45 -2.21
CA GLY A 123 -19.83 6.77 -0.97
C GLY A 123 -19.15 6.22 0.27
N LYS A 124 -17.96 5.64 0.15
CA LYS A 124 -17.23 5.07 1.27
C LYS A 124 -16.06 5.95 1.67
N ASN A 125 -15.73 5.90 2.96
CA ASN A 125 -14.48 6.44 3.45
C ASN A 125 -13.39 5.44 3.10
N ILE A 126 -12.32 5.90 2.46
CA ILE A 126 -11.29 5.02 1.95
C ILE A 126 -10.00 5.20 2.76
N ILE A 127 -9.46 4.08 3.23
CA ILE A 127 -8.11 4.02 3.77
C ILE A 127 -7.24 3.36 2.70
N LEU A 128 -6.25 4.09 2.22
CA LEU A 128 -5.32 3.58 1.21
C LEU A 128 -4.03 3.11 1.89
N ILE A 129 -3.62 1.90 1.56
CA ILE A 129 -2.37 1.33 2.04
C ILE A 129 -1.37 1.32 0.90
N ASP A 130 -0.16 1.79 1.19
CA ASP A 130 0.96 1.78 0.27
C ASP A 130 2.21 1.31 1.01
N ASP A 131 3.29 1.05 0.28
CA ASP A 131 4.54 0.60 0.88
C ASP A 131 5.34 1.75 1.47
N VAL A 132 5.46 2.86 0.74
CA VAL A 132 6.22 4.01 1.18
C VAL A 132 5.70 5.27 0.50
N ILE A 133 5.73 6.38 1.22
CA ILE A 133 5.40 7.70 0.68
C ILE A 133 6.63 8.57 0.83
N THR A 134 7.20 9.03 -0.28
CA THR A 134 8.36 9.91 -0.27
C THR A 134 8.02 11.33 -0.69
N ARG A 135 7.12 11.48 -1.66
CA ARG A 135 6.75 12.80 -2.21
C ARG A 135 5.25 13.03 -2.23
N GLY A 136 4.46 12.06 -1.77
CA GLY A 136 3.01 12.19 -1.77
C GLY A 136 2.38 12.22 -3.16
N GLN A 137 3.03 11.63 -4.16
CA GLN A 137 2.56 11.65 -5.55
C GLN A 137 1.74 10.42 -5.93
N THR A 138 1.59 9.50 -5.04
CA THR A 138 0.85 8.27 -5.30
C THR A 138 -0.66 8.44 -5.25
#